data_a65214eeee5f5ff41d4a9dc525eabe7f
#
_entry.id   a65214eeee5f5ff41d4a9dc525eabe7f
#
_cell.length_a   1.000
_cell.length_b   1.000
_cell.length_c   1.000
_cell.angle_alpha   90.00
_cell.angle_beta   90.00
_cell.angle_gamma   90.00
#
_symmetry.space_group_name_H-M   'P 1'
#
loop_
_entity.id
_entity.type
_entity.pdbx_description
1 polymer ?
#
loop_
_entity_poly.entity_id
_entity_poly.type
_entity_poly.pdbx_seq_one_letter_code
_entity_poly.pdbx_strand_id
1 'polypeptide(L)'
;ASDVYKRQALSAAGCRAIGLSGADGDAVTSVRRAAGAVDYGYVGDIAEGGVNVELLRTLLDAGLTPVFSAITCDGRGTLLNTNADSVASAVAVAASRIAPTQLVFCFEKAGVLRDVEDERSVIAEITPDTYAALRAEGAISAGMLPKIDGALRAVASGVESVVIKQAEALLDAGGTTIRG
;
A
#
# COMPACT_ATOMS: atom_id res chain seq x y z
N ALA A 1 -10.72 -3.78 -14.70
CA ALA A 1 -12.13 -4.07 -14.35
C ALA A 1 -12.42 -3.74 -12.87
N SER A 2 -11.59 -4.20 -11.92
CA SER A 2 -11.84 -3.98 -10.47
C SER A 2 -11.90 -2.49 -10.08
N ASP A 3 -11.15 -1.62 -10.72
CA ASP A 3 -11.14 -0.17 -10.43
C ASP A 3 -12.46 0.50 -10.81
N VAL A 4 -13.12 0.04 -11.87
CA VAL A 4 -14.41 0.57 -12.30
C VAL A 4 -15.47 0.29 -11.23
N TYR A 5 -15.54 -0.94 -10.72
CA TYR A 5 -16.50 -1.32 -9.67
C TYR A 5 -16.25 -0.58 -8.36
N LYS A 6 -14.98 -0.41 -7.97
CA LYS A 6 -14.63 0.37 -6.77
C LYS A 6 -15.10 1.81 -6.88
N ARG A 7 -14.85 2.46 -8.01
CA ARG A 7 -15.31 3.84 -8.26
C ARG A 7 -16.82 3.96 -8.29
N GLN A 8 -17.53 2.98 -8.87
CA GLN A 8 -18.98 2.94 -8.84
C GLN A 8 -19.54 2.88 -7.42
N ALA A 9 -18.97 1.98 -6.57
CA ALA A 9 -19.37 1.86 -5.18
C ALA A 9 -19.09 3.15 -4.39
N LEU A 10 -17.93 3.74 -4.57
CA LEU A 10 -17.56 5.01 -3.94
C LEU A 10 -18.49 6.15 -4.39
N SER A 11 -18.78 6.24 -5.68
CA SER A 11 -19.71 7.23 -6.23
C SER A 11 -21.12 7.05 -5.69
N ALA A 12 -21.61 5.83 -5.58
CA ALA A 12 -22.91 5.53 -4.99
C ALA A 12 -22.99 5.93 -3.51
N ALA A 13 -21.86 5.90 -2.81
CA ALA A 13 -21.71 6.38 -1.44
C ALA A 13 -21.47 7.91 -1.33
N GLY A 14 -21.56 8.66 -2.43
CA GLY A 14 -21.36 10.10 -2.45
C GLY A 14 -19.88 10.55 -2.48
N CYS A 15 -18.94 9.62 -2.66
CA CYS A 15 -17.51 9.93 -2.76
C CYS A 15 -17.15 10.39 -4.19
N ARG A 16 -16.46 11.52 -4.30
CA ARG A 16 -15.95 12.05 -5.58
C ARG A 16 -14.68 11.32 -6.02
N ALA A 17 -14.81 10.05 -6.38
CA ALA A 17 -13.69 9.21 -6.76
C ALA A 17 -13.22 9.45 -8.20
N ILE A 18 -11.90 9.51 -8.39
CA ILE A 18 -11.24 9.54 -9.70
C ILE A 18 -10.29 8.35 -9.82
N GLY A 19 -10.41 7.57 -10.90
CA GLY A 19 -9.49 6.46 -11.16
C GLY A 19 -8.26 6.91 -11.92
N LEU A 20 -7.10 6.42 -11.51
CA LEU A 20 -5.81 6.74 -12.08
C LEU A 20 -4.99 5.46 -12.32
N SER A 21 -4.31 5.43 -13.44
CA SER A 21 -3.12 4.61 -13.65
C SER A 21 -1.87 5.45 -13.46
N GLY A 22 -0.70 4.85 -13.45
CA GLY A 22 0.54 5.61 -13.35
C GLY A 22 0.79 6.56 -14.52
N ALA A 23 0.18 6.29 -15.69
CA ALA A 23 0.32 7.14 -16.89
C ALA A 23 -0.57 8.39 -16.86
N ASP A 24 -1.57 8.45 -15.96
CA ASP A 24 -2.46 9.61 -15.87
C ASP A 24 -1.74 10.76 -15.15
N GLY A 25 -1.21 11.71 -15.93
CA GLY A 25 -0.41 12.80 -15.40
C GLY A 25 0.89 12.37 -14.73
N ASP A 26 1.48 11.26 -15.17
CA ASP A 26 2.66 10.63 -14.55
C ASP A 26 2.46 10.38 -13.05
N ALA A 27 1.25 9.95 -12.69
CA ALA A 27 0.83 9.80 -11.31
C ALA A 27 1.74 8.83 -10.51
N VAL A 28 2.15 7.71 -11.15
CA VAL A 28 3.12 6.77 -10.55
C VAL A 28 4.06 6.25 -11.62
N THR A 29 5.33 6.63 -11.52
CA THR A 29 6.39 6.16 -12.41
C THR A 29 7.18 5.02 -11.78
N SER A 30 7.65 4.11 -12.61
CA SER A 30 8.46 2.95 -12.22
C SER A 30 9.50 2.62 -13.28
N VAL A 31 10.49 1.83 -12.91
CA VAL A 31 11.45 1.25 -13.84
C VAL A 31 11.07 -0.20 -14.10
N ARG A 32 11.23 -0.65 -15.36
CA ARG A 32 11.05 -2.07 -15.67
C ARG A 32 12.05 -2.88 -14.86
N ARG A 33 11.53 -3.91 -14.19
CA ARG A 33 12.38 -4.84 -13.43
C ARG A 33 13.42 -5.46 -14.35
N ALA A 34 14.67 -5.40 -13.95
CA ALA A 34 15.74 -6.01 -14.70
C ALA A 34 15.55 -7.53 -14.78
N ALA A 35 15.80 -8.10 -15.95
CA ALA A 35 15.82 -9.54 -16.12
C ALA A 35 16.96 -10.14 -15.30
N GLY A 36 16.63 -11.13 -14.46
CA GLY A 36 17.58 -11.95 -13.72
C GLY A 36 17.55 -13.39 -14.24
N ALA A 37 17.47 -14.36 -13.32
CA ALA A 37 17.25 -15.78 -13.68
C ALA A 37 15.88 -15.98 -14.41
N VAL A 38 14.93 -15.09 -14.17
CA VAL A 38 13.62 -15.06 -14.83
C VAL A 38 13.36 -13.64 -15.35
N ASP A 39 12.93 -13.52 -16.61
CA ASP A 39 12.40 -12.26 -17.16
C ASP A 39 10.89 -12.20 -16.86
N TYR A 40 10.50 -11.29 -15.99
CA TYR A 40 9.09 -11.05 -15.62
C TYR A 40 8.35 -10.17 -16.64
N GLY A 41 8.97 -9.80 -17.76
CA GLY A 41 8.35 -8.99 -18.81
C GLY A 41 8.09 -7.54 -18.36
N TYR A 42 6.85 -7.08 -18.48
CA TYR A 42 6.44 -5.72 -18.18
C TYR A 42 6.08 -5.53 -16.69
N VAL A 43 6.98 -5.92 -15.81
CA VAL A 43 6.86 -5.67 -14.35
C VAL A 43 7.65 -4.41 -13.98
N GLY A 44 7.01 -3.54 -13.19
CA GLY A 44 7.59 -2.29 -12.72
C GLY A 44 7.97 -2.32 -11.25
N ASP A 45 9.09 -1.71 -10.91
CA ASP A 45 9.50 -1.40 -9.55
C ASP A 45 9.49 0.11 -9.37
N ILE A 46 8.76 0.60 -8.36
CA ILE A 46 8.64 2.04 -8.07
C ILE A 46 9.93 2.50 -7.40
N ALA A 47 10.57 3.49 -8.00
CA ALA A 47 11.74 4.14 -7.40
C ALA A 47 11.30 5.17 -6.33
N GLU A 48 12.24 5.59 -5.50
CA GLU A 48 12.03 6.70 -4.59
C GLU A 48 11.63 7.96 -5.38
N GLY A 49 10.57 8.64 -4.92
CA GLY A 49 10.03 9.81 -5.63
C GLY A 49 9.19 9.48 -6.87
N GLY A 50 8.91 8.20 -7.14
CA GLY A 50 8.14 7.77 -8.31
C GLY A 50 6.66 8.16 -8.30
N VAL A 51 6.13 8.73 -7.20
CA VAL A 51 4.76 9.25 -7.13
C VAL A 51 4.76 10.77 -7.32
N ASN A 52 3.88 11.26 -8.18
CA ASN A 52 3.70 12.68 -8.43
C ASN A 52 2.93 13.36 -7.29
N VAL A 53 3.67 13.93 -6.33
CA VAL A 53 3.11 14.58 -5.13
C VAL A 53 2.25 15.78 -5.48
N GLU A 54 2.62 16.55 -6.49
CA GLU A 54 1.87 17.76 -6.90
C GLU A 54 0.53 17.41 -7.52
N LEU A 55 0.48 16.36 -8.35
CA LEU A 55 -0.78 15.83 -8.87
C LEU A 55 -1.66 15.34 -7.73
N LEU A 56 -1.08 14.54 -6.79
CA LEU A 56 -1.82 14.03 -5.64
C LEU A 56 -2.40 15.18 -4.81
N ARG A 57 -1.61 16.20 -4.50
CA ARG A 57 -2.06 17.41 -3.79
C ARG A 57 -3.21 18.09 -4.53
N THR A 58 -3.05 18.34 -5.82
CA THR A 58 -4.06 19.01 -6.66
C THR A 58 -5.39 18.27 -6.62
N LEU A 59 -5.38 16.96 -6.71
CA LEU A 59 -6.61 16.15 -6.65
C LEU A 59 -7.27 16.21 -5.27
N LEU A 60 -6.49 16.11 -4.20
CA LEU A 60 -6.98 16.20 -2.83
C LEU A 60 -7.55 17.60 -2.53
N ASP A 61 -6.87 18.67 -2.93
CA ASP A 61 -7.33 20.06 -2.77
C ASP A 61 -8.61 20.34 -3.56
N ALA A 62 -8.82 19.66 -4.69
CA ALA A 62 -10.07 19.68 -5.43
C ALA A 62 -11.19 18.85 -4.77
N GLY A 63 -10.95 18.23 -3.64
CA GLY A 63 -11.89 17.35 -2.93
C GLY A 63 -12.17 16.05 -3.67
N LEU A 64 -11.22 15.56 -4.46
CA LEU A 64 -11.30 14.27 -5.15
C LEU A 64 -10.62 13.19 -4.33
N THR A 65 -11.15 11.97 -4.43
CA THR A 65 -10.55 10.77 -3.85
C THR A 65 -9.85 9.97 -4.96
N PRO A 66 -8.49 10.00 -5.05
CA PRO A 66 -7.76 9.24 -6.06
C PRO A 66 -7.86 7.74 -5.79
N VAL A 67 -8.18 6.96 -6.82
CA VAL A 67 -8.22 5.49 -6.79
C VAL A 67 -7.19 4.98 -7.77
N PHE A 68 -6.05 4.54 -7.27
CA PHE A 68 -4.95 4.06 -8.09
C PHE A 68 -5.13 2.60 -8.51
N SER A 69 -4.82 2.31 -9.76
CA SER A 69 -4.59 0.94 -10.24
C SER A 69 -3.14 0.52 -10.00
N ALA A 70 -2.88 -0.78 -10.02
CA ALA A 70 -1.52 -1.31 -9.94
C ALA A 70 -0.79 -1.30 -11.31
N ILE A 71 -1.13 -0.35 -12.17
CA ILE A 71 -0.47 -0.08 -13.45
C ILE A 71 0.29 1.22 -13.32
N THR A 72 1.60 1.14 -13.50
CA THR A 72 2.52 2.29 -13.50
C THR A 72 3.03 2.57 -14.91
N CYS A 73 3.82 3.61 -15.10
CA CYS A 73 4.45 3.91 -16.38
C CYS A 73 5.95 4.15 -16.20
N ASP A 74 6.70 4.05 -17.30
CA ASP A 74 8.15 4.33 -17.30
C ASP A 74 8.49 5.78 -17.67
N GLY A 75 7.47 6.65 -17.80
CA GLY A 75 7.63 8.03 -18.26
C GLY A 75 7.98 8.16 -19.76
N ARG A 76 7.97 7.05 -20.51
CA ARG A 76 8.29 6.98 -21.94
C ARG A 76 7.19 6.33 -22.78
N GLY A 77 6.03 6.09 -22.16
CA GLY A 77 4.86 5.51 -22.82
C GLY A 77 4.68 4.01 -22.61
N THR A 78 5.55 3.34 -21.83
CA THR A 78 5.38 1.92 -21.50
C THR A 78 4.61 1.76 -20.19
N LEU A 79 3.54 0.99 -20.21
CA LEU A 79 2.82 0.60 -19.00
C LEU A 79 3.47 -0.63 -18.36
N LEU A 80 3.56 -0.62 -17.03
CA LEU A 80 4.18 -1.67 -16.24
C LEU A 80 3.22 -2.18 -15.19
N ASN A 81 3.13 -3.50 -15.04
CA ASN A 81 2.39 -4.13 -13.96
C ASN A 81 3.21 -4.05 -12.67
N THR A 82 2.65 -3.50 -11.63
CA THR A 82 3.36 -3.26 -10.36
C THR A 82 2.59 -3.91 -9.21
N ASN A 83 3.30 -4.34 -8.18
CA ASN A 83 2.67 -4.88 -6.99
C ASN A 83 1.78 -3.81 -6.31
N ALA A 84 0.52 -4.13 -6.01
CA ALA A 84 -0.45 -3.19 -5.45
C ALA A 84 -0.05 -2.68 -4.06
N ASP A 85 0.55 -3.52 -3.20
CA ASP A 85 1.04 -3.10 -1.88
C ASP A 85 2.19 -2.10 -2.02
N SER A 86 3.04 -2.27 -3.05
CA SER A 86 4.11 -1.32 -3.36
C SER A 86 3.55 0.02 -3.83
N VAL A 87 2.52 0.02 -4.67
CA VAL A 87 1.83 1.25 -5.10
C VAL A 87 1.20 1.94 -3.88
N ALA A 88 0.47 1.20 -3.04
CA ALA A 88 -0.16 1.75 -1.84
C ALA A 88 0.86 2.37 -0.88
N SER A 89 1.99 1.69 -0.64
CA SER A 89 3.07 2.20 0.21
C SER A 89 3.70 3.47 -0.38
N ALA A 90 4.00 3.49 -1.68
CA ALA A 90 4.59 4.65 -2.33
C ALA A 90 3.64 5.86 -2.32
N VAL A 91 2.34 5.65 -2.56
CA VAL A 91 1.32 6.70 -2.49
C VAL A 91 1.17 7.21 -1.05
N ALA A 92 1.19 6.34 -0.03
CA ALA A 92 1.14 6.76 1.37
C ALA A 92 2.37 7.59 1.77
N VAL A 93 3.57 7.21 1.34
CA VAL A 93 4.80 8.01 1.54
C VAL A 93 4.72 9.36 0.82
N ALA A 94 4.14 9.42 -0.37
CA ALA A 94 3.92 10.68 -1.06
C ALA A 94 2.88 11.55 -0.33
N ALA A 95 1.78 10.95 0.13
CA ALA A 95 0.74 11.64 0.89
C ALA A 95 1.26 12.18 2.23
N SER A 96 2.19 11.50 2.92
CA SER A 96 2.79 11.97 4.17
C SER A 96 3.58 13.28 4.02
N ARG A 97 3.99 13.62 2.80
CA ARG A 97 4.60 14.92 2.48
C ARG A 97 3.56 16.05 2.36
N ILE A 98 2.28 15.70 2.31
CA ILE A 98 1.16 16.65 2.19
C ILE A 98 0.47 16.84 3.53
N ALA A 99 0.19 15.76 4.24
CA ALA A 99 -0.53 15.75 5.51
C ALA A 99 -0.19 14.49 6.33
N PRO A 100 -0.48 14.48 7.64
CA PRO A 100 -0.42 13.27 8.46
C PRO A 100 -1.15 12.13 7.79
N THR A 101 -0.47 10.99 7.61
CA THR A 101 -0.99 9.89 6.78
C THR A 101 -0.89 8.56 7.50
N GLN A 102 -1.97 7.82 7.50
CA GLN A 102 -2.03 6.41 7.89
C GLN A 102 -2.28 5.54 6.65
N LEU A 103 -1.55 4.44 6.51
CA LEU A 103 -1.79 3.42 5.49
C LEU A 103 -2.57 2.26 6.10
N VAL A 104 -3.67 1.86 5.48
CA VAL A 104 -4.45 0.69 5.92
C VAL A 104 -4.42 -0.38 4.83
N PHE A 105 -3.87 -1.54 5.15
CA PHE A 105 -3.99 -2.74 4.33
C PHE A 105 -5.21 -3.54 4.75
N CYS A 106 -6.20 -3.61 3.86
CA CYS A 106 -7.35 -4.49 4.03
C CYS A 106 -6.95 -5.92 3.67
N PHE A 107 -7.17 -6.83 4.59
CA PHE A 107 -6.75 -8.23 4.51
C PHE A 107 -7.90 -9.18 4.83
N GLU A 108 -7.70 -10.48 4.67
CA GLU A 108 -8.71 -11.51 4.98
C GLU A 108 -8.75 -11.85 6.48
N LYS A 109 -7.63 -11.67 7.17
CA LYS A 109 -7.49 -11.92 8.62
C LYS A 109 -7.62 -10.62 9.41
N ALA A 110 -7.97 -10.76 10.69
CA ALA A 110 -8.15 -9.62 11.59
C ALA A 110 -6.87 -8.78 11.79
N GLY A 111 -5.71 -9.31 11.46
CA GLY A 111 -4.40 -8.67 11.55
C GLY A 111 -3.28 -9.66 11.29
N VAL A 112 -2.08 -9.35 11.75
CA VAL A 112 -0.95 -10.30 11.80
C VAL A 112 -1.19 -11.24 12.97
N LEU A 113 -1.31 -12.53 12.69
CA LEU A 113 -1.52 -13.55 13.70
C LEU A 113 -0.18 -14.12 14.17
N ARG A 114 -0.05 -14.36 15.47
CA ARG A 114 1.08 -15.11 16.04
C ARG A 114 0.97 -16.60 15.70
N ASP A 115 -0.25 -17.13 15.68
CA ASP A 115 -0.59 -18.48 15.25
C ASP A 115 -1.65 -18.38 14.14
N VAL A 116 -1.35 -18.89 12.96
CA VAL A 116 -2.22 -18.79 11.77
C VAL A 116 -3.55 -19.54 11.98
N GLU A 117 -3.56 -20.55 12.85
CA GLU A 117 -4.74 -21.36 13.16
C GLU A 117 -5.61 -20.75 14.28
N ASP A 118 -5.07 -19.77 15.04
CA ASP A 118 -5.82 -19.05 16.06
C ASP A 118 -6.10 -17.59 15.65
N GLU A 119 -7.31 -17.32 15.22
CA GLU A 119 -7.75 -15.97 14.82
C GLU A 119 -7.74 -14.94 15.97
N ARG A 120 -7.63 -15.38 17.23
CA ARG A 120 -7.53 -14.50 18.40
C ARG A 120 -6.10 -14.10 18.71
N SER A 121 -5.12 -14.73 18.05
CA SER A 121 -3.68 -14.49 18.27
C SER A 121 -3.17 -13.24 17.58
N VAL A 122 -4.04 -12.23 17.33
CA VAL A 122 -3.65 -10.98 16.66
C VAL A 122 -2.58 -10.25 17.46
N ILE A 123 -1.48 -9.94 16.79
CA ILE A 123 -0.41 -9.07 17.33
C ILE A 123 -0.90 -7.62 17.18
N ALA A 124 -1.24 -6.98 18.28
CA ALA A 124 -1.85 -5.65 18.24
C ALA A 124 -0.90 -4.57 17.72
N GLU A 125 0.39 -4.65 18.07
CA GLU A 125 1.39 -3.67 17.65
C GLU A 125 2.71 -4.34 17.23
N ILE A 126 3.31 -3.83 16.17
CA ILE A 126 4.64 -4.24 15.68
C ILE A 126 5.51 -2.99 15.53
N THR A 127 6.64 -2.98 16.22
CA THR A 127 7.72 -2.01 16.07
C THR A 127 8.96 -2.71 15.47
N PRO A 128 10.00 -1.99 15.01
CA PRO A 128 11.23 -2.62 14.53
C PRO A 128 11.81 -3.65 15.51
N ASP A 129 11.80 -3.34 16.82
CA ASP A 129 12.37 -4.22 17.84
C ASP A 129 11.50 -5.48 18.04
N THR A 130 10.18 -5.31 18.17
CA THR A 130 9.26 -6.45 18.32
C THR A 130 9.23 -7.30 17.04
N TYR A 131 9.37 -6.69 15.86
CA TYR A 131 9.46 -7.43 14.61
C TYR A 131 10.70 -8.32 14.53
N ALA A 132 11.86 -7.81 14.95
CA ALA A 132 13.08 -8.60 14.98
C ALA A 132 12.95 -9.83 15.87
N ALA A 133 12.33 -9.69 17.06
CA ALA A 133 12.05 -10.80 17.97
C ALA A 133 11.08 -11.83 17.36
N LEU A 134 9.92 -11.36 16.85
CA LEU A 134 8.90 -12.20 16.24
C LEU A 134 9.43 -12.98 15.03
N ARG A 135 10.31 -12.36 14.24
CA ARG A 135 10.97 -12.99 13.09
C ARG A 135 11.94 -14.08 13.55
N ALA A 136 12.72 -13.83 14.60
CA ALA A 136 13.68 -14.79 15.17
C ALA A 136 12.95 -16.00 15.77
N GLU A 137 11.78 -15.80 16.39
CA GLU A 137 10.92 -16.84 16.93
C GLU A 137 10.19 -17.66 15.84
N GLY A 138 10.17 -17.18 14.58
CA GLY A 138 9.36 -17.78 13.53
C GLY A 138 7.84 -17.63 13.74
N ALA A 139 7.43 -16.66 14.56
CA ALA A 139 6.03 -16.42 14.95
C ALA A 139 5.19 -15.73 13.85
N ILE A 140 5.81 -15.32 12.74
CA ILE A 140 5.13 -14.65 11.61
C ILE A 140 5.22 -15.55 10.39
N SER A 141 4.10 -15.78 9.73
CA SER A 141 4.07 -16.55 8.48
C SER A 141 4.94 -15.90 7.40
N ALA A 142 5.64 -16.74 6.62
CA ALA A 142 6.56 -16.28 5.58
C ALA A 142 5.90 -15.33 4.57
N GLY A 143 4.62 -15.50 4.27
CA GLY A 143 3.85 -14.63 3.37
C GLY A 143 3.60 -13.22 3.92
N MET A 144 3.64 -13.04 5.25
CA MET A 144 3.44 -11.73 5.89
C MET A 144 4.74 -10.93 6.01
N LEU A 145 5.90 -11.57 6.00
CA LEU A 145 7.19 -10.88 6.15
C LEU A 145 7.39 -9.74 5.14
N PRO A 146 7.19 -9.94 3.82
CA PRO A 146 7.36 -8.84 2.85
C PRO A 146 6.40 -7.66 3.09
N LYS A 147 5.18 -7.95 3.58
CA LYS A 147 4.17 -6.93 3.88
C LYS A 147 4.58 -6.08 5.09
N ILE A 148 5.07 -6.72 6.16
CA ILE A 148 5.56 -6.03 7.36
C ILE A 148 6.84 -5.25 7.04
N ASP A 149 7.76 -5.84 6.28
CA ASP A 149 8.98 -5.13 5.81
C ASP A 149 8.62 -3.89 5.00
N GLY A 150 7.62 -3.98 4.13
CA GLY A 150 7.09 -2.84 3.36
C GLY A 150 6.47 -1.77 4.26
N ALA A 151 5.69 -2.19 5.25
CA ALA A 151 5.04 -1.31 6.21
C ALA A 151 6.06 -0.54 7.07
N LEU A 152 7.08 -1.23 7.61
CA LEU A 152 8.15 -0.60 8.39
C LEU A 152 8.94 0.42 7.55
N ARG A 153 9.22 0.10 6.28
CA ARG A 153 9.84 1.07 5.35
C ARG A 153 8.96 2.29 5.12
N ALA A 154 7.64 2.12 4.97
CA ALA A 154 6.72 3.24 4.78
C ALA A 154 6.71 4.16 6.01
N VAL A 155 6.67 3.58 7.23
CA VAL A 155 6.77 4.35 8.48
C VAL A 155 8.10 5.08 8.58
N ALA A 156 9.22 4.40 8.33
CA ALA A 156 10.55 5.04 8.31
C ALA A 156 10.66 6.17 7.27
N SER A 157 9.79 6.16 6.24
CA SER A 157 9.74 7.19 5.19
C SER A 157 8.71 8.30 5.47
N GLY A 158 8.10 8.36 6.66
CA GLY A 158 7.25 9.46 7.11
C GLY A 158 5.76 9.16 7.24
N VAL A 159 5.30 7.94 6.94
CA VAL A 159 3.93 7.51 7.24
C VAL A 159 3.78 7.34 8.74
N GLU A 160 2.74 7.92 9.38
CA GLU A 160 2.56 7.88 10.84
C GLU A 160 2.41 6.46 11.38
N SER A 161 1.64 5.66 10.67
CA SER A 161 1.44 4.26 11.01
C SER A 161 0.91 3.47 9.82
N VAL A 162 1.13 2.16 9.83
CA VAL A 162 0.49 1.23 8.90
C VAL A 162 -0.37 0.27 9.71
N VAL A 163 -1.62 0.09 9.30
CA VAL A 163 -2.55 -0.84 9.94
C VAL A 163 -2.86 -1.99 8.99
N ILE A 164 -2.76 -3.22 9.48
CA ILE A 164 -3.20 -4.42 8.76
C ILE A 164 -4.44 -4.94 9.49
N LYS A 165 -5.57 -5.00 8.81
CA LYS A 165 -6.84 -5.40 9.40
C LYS A 165 -7.80 -6.01 8.38
N GLN A 166 -8.86 -6.63 8.87
CA GLN A 166 -9.90 -7.18 8.02
C GLN A 166 -10.71 -6.07 7.35
N ALA A 167 -11.11 -6.28 6.09
CA ALA A 167 -11.82 -5.28 5.30
C ALA A 167 -13.19 -4.92 5.89
N GLU A 168 -13.91 -5.92 6.42
CA GLU A 168 -15.22 -5.74 7.04
C GLU A 168 -15.15 -4.93 8.33
N ALA A 169 -14.00 -4.95 9.02
CA ALA A 169 -13.73 -4.22 10.26
C ALA A 169 -12.96 -2.91 10.02
N LEU A 170 -13.06 -2.31 8.82
CA LEU A 170 -12.28 -1.13 8.47
C LEU A 170 -12.46 0.04 9.44
N LEU A 171 -13.68 0.25 9.92
CA LEU A 171 -14.03 1.33 10.84
C LEU A 171 -13.93 0.95 12.32
N ASP A 172 -13.74 -0.33 12.63
CA ASP A 172 -13.65 -0.80 14.00
C ASP A 172 -12.25 -0.57 14.57
N ALA A 173 -12.16 -0.54 15.90
CA ALA A 173 -10.86 -0.62 16.58
C ALA A 173 -10.31 -2.05 16.42
N GLY A 174 -9.01 -2.17 16.15
CA GLY A 174 -8.34 -3.47 16.04
C GLY A 174 -7.48 -3.60 14.80
N GLY A 175 -6.96 -4.81 14.59
CA GLY A 175 -5.92 -5.08 13.61
C GLY A 175 -4.52 -5.01 14.22
N THR A 176 -3.52 -5.06 13.36
CA THR A 176 -2.11 -4.89 13.73
C THR A 176 -1.65 -3.51 13.31
N THR A 177 -1.22 -2.70 14.27
CA THR A 177 -0.63 -1.38 14.00
C THR A 177 0.89 -1.50 13.94
N ILE A 178 1.49 -1.00 12.88
CA ILE A 178 2.95 -0.96 12.67
C ILE A 178 3.40 0.48 12.81
N ARG A 179 4.40 0.71 13.67
CA ARG A 179 4.95 2.04 13.99
C ARG A 179 6.48 2.00 14.01
N GLY A 180 7.09 3.20 13.93
CA GLY A 180 8.52 3.40 14.10
C GLY A 180 8.95 3.49 15.56
#